data_29210ce1834ff356b9c37a8a585bed8f
#
_entry.id   29210ce1834ff356b9c37a8a585bed8f
#
_cell.length_a   1.000
_cell.length_b   1.000
_cell.length_c   1.000
_cell.angle_alpha   90.00
_cell.angle_beta   90.00
_cell.angle_gamma   90.00
#
_symmetry.space_group_name_H-M   'P 1'
#
loop_
_entity.id
_entity.type
_entity.pdbx_description
1 polymer ?
#
loop_
_entity_poly.entity_id
_entity_poly.type
_entity_poly.pdbx_seq_one_letter_code
_entity_poly.pdbx_strand_id
1 'polypeptide(L)'
;ATSTQDPNERVIFQRMEEQTNVHIDWTCFVADQFADKKNLALAQFGNLPDGLFNAGMNDYDLLRYAKQGIIIPLENLIDKYMPNLQKVFEQYPEYRTMCTAPDGHIYSFPWIEQLGAGKEAIQAIGNIPYINKKWLDYLKLGVPSTVDELKETLIAFRDHAAELEEEFGIEGGVIPMSFIINNGDQDPSILINGFGEGYGDTGDHFAVTDQGEVIYTTVQEGYKEGIQWLHQLVEENLVDPEAFTQEWSTYVAKGKNHRYGLCFTWDISNIDNYQDYVMLPALAGPEGLVNITRQNNSETSGFDRGRCVLTTSCRNTALAAAWIDQMYAPLQSPQNNWGTYGEEDSFNIFEMGTNKGGEPMLRHMDLGDQSPVEVREAQSVNGPLAILNEYYDVYVTQPDDAKWRLDNMHEVYLKDMNSKYVYPNVFMSIEDTNKISQYDTD
;
A
#
# COMPACT_ATOMS: atom_id res chain seq x y z
N ALA A 1 3.57 12.03 3.33
CA ALA A 1 4.66 12.68 4.03
C ALA A 1 4.30 14.12 4.31
N THR A 2 4.21 14.46 5.56
CA THR A 2 3.80 15.78 6.03
C THR A 2 4.97 16.74 6.21
N SER A 3 6.19 16.30 5.90
CA SER A 3 7.39 17.12 6.07
C SER A 3 7.42 18.23 5.03
N THR A 4 7.43 19.49 5.50
CA THR A 4 7.71 20.70 4.71
C THR A 4 9.21 20.95 4.58
N GLN A 5 10.03 20.07 5.10
CA GLN A 5 11.49 20.16 5.08
C GLN A 5 12.01 20.04 3.64
N ASP A 6 13.01 20.85 3.32
CA ASP A 6 13.73 20.75 2.05
C ASP A 6 14.34 19.34 1.93
N PRO A 7 14.06 18.59 0.85
CA PRO A 7 14.69 17.28 0.66
C PRO A 7 16.22 17.28 0.71
N ASN A 8 16.88 18.39 0.38
CA ASN A 8 18.34 18.52 0.49
C ASN A 8 18.84 18.47 1.94
N GLU A 9 17.98 18.67 2.92
CA GLU A 9 18.32 18.49 4.34
C GLU A 9 18.31 17.02 4.77
N ARG A 10 17.80 16.11 3.92
CA ARG A 10 17.76 14.67 4.20
C ARG A 10 19.07 14.01 3.81
N VAL A 11 19.62 13.23 4.72
CA VAL A 11 20.87 12.48 4.53
C VAL A 11 20.87 11.64 3.25
N ILE A 12 19.73 11.08 2.87
CA ILE A 12 19.59 10.31 1.62
C ILE A 12 20.00 11.14 0.41
N PHE A 13 19.47 12.36 0.27
CA PHE A 13 19.78 13.22 -0.86
C PHE A 13 21.14 13.91 -0.73
N GLN A 14 21.61 14.22 0.48
CA GLN A 14 22.98 14.73 0.68
C GLN A 14 24.01 13.71 0.20
N ARG A 15 23.84 12.42 0.53
CA ARG A 15 24.71 11.35 0.03
C ARG A 15 24.62 11.20 -1.50
N MET A 16 23.42 11.31 -2.07
CA MET A 16 23.27 11.28 -3.53
C MET A 16 23.98 12.47 -4.19
N GLU A 17 23.88 13.67 -3.63
CA GLU A 17 24.59 14.85 -4.14
C GLU A 17 26.11 14.66 -4.06
N GLU A 18 26.65 14.17 -2.94
CA GLU A 18 28.07 13.85 -2.80
C GLU A 18 28.57 12.82 -3.82
N GLN A 19 27.77 11.79 -4.08
CA GLN A 19 28.13 10.70 -4.99
C GLN A 19 28.04 11.10 -6.47
N THR A 20 27.06 11.92 -6.82
CA THR A 20 26.75 12.27 -8.22
C THR A 20 27.25 13.65 -8.62
N ASN A 21 27.59 14.50 -7.67
CA ASN A 21 27.85 15.94 -7.87
C ASN A 21 26.71 16.65 -8.61
N VAL A 22 25.46 16.23 -8.36
CA VAL A 22 24.25 16.81 -8.92
C VAL A 22 23.41 17.37 -7.79
N HIS A 23 23.23 18.69 -7.81
CA HIS A 23 22.34 19.41 -6.88
C HIS A 23 20.94 19.55 -7.47
N ILE A 24 19.90 19.36 -6.67
CA ILE A 24 18.50 19.50 -7.08
C ILE A 24 17.87 20.69 -6.35
N ASP A 25 17.33 21.62 -7.12
CA ASP A 25 16.50 22.70 -6.58
C ASP A 25 15.06 22.21 -6.41
N TRP A 26 14.63 22.03 -5.17
CA TRP A 26 13.30 21.50 -4.85
C TRP A 26 12.27 22.62 -4.65
N THR A 27 11.08 22.41 -5.20
CA THR A 27 9.88 23.16 -4.83
C THR A 27 8.88 22.15 -4.23
N CYS A 28 8.71 22.21 -2.91
CA CYS A 28 7.91 21.24 -2.17
C CYS A 28 6.52 21.77 -1.84
N PHE A 29 5.54 20.89 -1.87
CA PHE A 29 4.17 21.14 -1.45
C PHE A 29 3.73 20.09 -0.45
N VAL A 30 2.93 20.49 0.53
CA VAL A 30 2.27 19.54 1.44
C VAL A 30 1.28 18.67 0.67
N ALA A 31 1.06 17.46 1.14
CA ALA A 31 0.25 16.44 0.46
C ALA A 31 -1.14 16.97 0.06
N ASP A 32 -1.85 17.61 0.98
CA ASP A 32 -3.21 18.13 0.77
C ASP A 32 -3.31 19.21 -0.33
N GLN A 33 -2.19 19.87 -0.63
CA GLN A 33 -2.14 20.93 -1.66
C GLN A 33 -1.50 20.44 -2.96
N PHE A 34 -0.89 19.25 -2.96
CA PHE A 34 -0.03 18.81 -4.05
C PHE A 34 -0.78 18.69 -5.36
N ALA A 35 -1.99 18.13 -5.38
CA ALA A 35 -2.78 17.95 -6.60
C ALA A 35 -3.07 19.29 -7.29
N ASP A 36 -3.54 20.29 -6.55
CA ASP A 36 -3.83 21.63 -7.08
C ASP A 36 -2.57 22.34 -7.56
N LYS A 37 -1.49 22.28 -6.77
CA LYS A 37 -0.21 22.91 -7.11
C LYS A 37 0.45 22.25 -8.32
N LYS A 38 0.36 20.91 -8.42
CA LYS A 38 0.81 20.16 -9.61
C LYS A 38 0.08 20.65 -10.85
N ASN A 39 -1.25 20.69 -10.81
CA ASN A 39 -2.06 21.11 -11.94
C ASN A 39 -1.74 22.58 -12.35
N LEU A 40 -1.57 23.47 -11.38
CA LEU A 40 -1.20 24.85 -11.62
C LEU A 40 0.20 24.97 -12.25
N ALA A 41 1.19 24.22 -11.75
CA ALA A 41 2.55 24.20 -12.30
C ALA A 41 2.55 23.71 -13.75
N LEU A 42 1.82 22.65 -14.05
CA LEU A 42 1.72 22.08 -15.40
C LEU A 42 0.90 22.95 -16.38
N ALA A 43 0.04 23.85 -15.89
CA ALA A 43 -0.68 24.81 -16.71
C ALA A 43 0.20 26.01 -17.15
N GLN A 44 1.38 26.20 -16.56
CA GLN A 44 2.27 27.33 -16.85
C GLN A 44 3.31 26.99 -17.93
N PHE A 45 2.91 26.88 -19.17
CA PHE A 45 3.72 26.48 -20.33
C PHE A 45 5.08 27.22 -20.50
N GLY A 46 5.30 28.32 -19.86
CA GLY A 46 6.56 29.08 -19.97
C GLY A 46 7.48 28.91 -18.76
N ASN A 47 7.07 28.21 -17.73
CA ASN A 47 7.80 28.07 -16.46
C ASN A 47 7.60 26.70 -15.82
N LEU A 48 7.72 25.64 -16.62
CA LEU A 48 7.65 24.27 -16.12
C LEU A 48 8.93 23.93 -15.36
N PRO A 49 8.85 23.17 -14.26
CA PRO A 49 10.03 22.55 -13.66
C PRO A 49 10.66 21.52 -14.61
N ASP A 50 11.90 21.11 -14.38
CA ASP A 50 12.55 20.05 -15.16
C ASP A 50 11.81 18.70 -15.02
N GLY A 51 11.22 18.42 -13.87
CA GLY A 51 10.44 17.22 -13.62
C GLY A 51 9.51 17.36 -12.42
N LEU A 52 8.66 16.38 -12.23
CA LEU A 52 7.84 16.23 -11.04
C LEU A 52 8.16 14.90 -10.37
N PHE A 53 8.45 14.97 -9.09
CA PHE A 53 8.82 13.86 -8.23
C PHE A 53 7.64 13.52 -7.31
N ASN A 54 7.35 12.23 -7.08
CA ASN A 54 6.13 11.77 -6.42
C ASN A 54 4.86 12.35 -7.08
N ALA A 55 4.84 12.34 -8.41
CA ALA A 55 3.89 13.11 -9.21
C ALA A 55 2.44 12.63 -9.05
N GLY A 56 2.23 11.35 -8.69
CA GLY A 56 0.90 10.76 -8.52
C GLY A 56 0.03 10.97 -9.76
N MET A 57 0.59 10.70 -10.94
CA MET A 57 -0.14 10.85 -12.20
C MET A 57 -0.86 9.55 -12.54
N ASN A 58 -2.16 9.64 -12.78
CA ASN A 58 -2.92 8.55 -13.35
C ASN A 58 -2.69 8.44 -14.87
N ASP A 59 -3.24 7.41 -15.49
CA ASP A 59 -3.10 7.13 -16.93
C ASP A 59 -3.60 8.27 -17.80
N TYR A 60 -4.72 8.87 -17.41
CA TYR A 60 -5.30 10.01 -18.13
C TYR A 60 -4.37 11.23 -18.08
N ASP A 61 -3.80 11.55 -16.94
CA ASP A 61 -2.88 12.67 -16.76
C ASP A 61 -1.61 12.48 -17.60
N LEU A 62 -1.03 11.28 -17.57
CA LEU A 62 0.17 10.96 -18.37
C LEU A 62 -0.08 11.19 -19.86
N LEU A 63 -1.15 10.61 -20.41
CA LEU A 63 -1.48 10.77 -21.82
C LEU A 63 -1.90 12.20 -22.18
N ARG A 64 -2.67 12.86 -21.32
CA ARG A 64 -3.12 14.24 -21.54
C ARG A 64 -1.94 15.21 -21.61
N TYR A 65 -1.04 15.15 -20.64
CA TYR A 65 0.13 16.05 -20.59
C TYR A 65 1.16 15.70 -21.66
N ALA A 66 1.32 14.43 -22.02
CA ALA A 66 2.12 14.03 -23.18
C ALA A 66 1.58 14.62 -24.47
N LYS A 67 0.27 14.48 -24.73
CA LYS A 67 -0.40 15.03 -25.91
C LYS A 67 -0.31 16.56 -26.00
N GLN A 68 -0.28 17.24 -24.87
CA GLN A 68 -0.10 18.69 -24.77
C GLN A 68 1.37 19.12 -24.92
N GLY A 69 2.33 18.20 -25.01
CA GLY A 69 3.75 18.50 -25.09
C GLY A 69 4.32 19.07 -23.79
N ILE A 70 3.76 18.70 -22.64
CA ILE A 70 4.21 19.12 -21.32
C ILE A 70 5.24 18.14 -20.76
N ILE A 71 4.98 16.84 -20.86
CA ILE A 71 5.91 15.77 -20.46
C ILE A 71 6.48 15.08 -21.69
N ILE A 72 7.63 14.44 -21.54
CA ILE A 72 8.39 13.83 -22.63
C ILE A 72 8.36 12.30 -22.57
N PRO A 73 8.49 11.60 -23.71
CA PRO A 73 8.71 10.16 -23.75
C PRO A 73 10.10 9.81 -23.19
N LEU A 74 10.18 8.74 -22.42
CA LEU A 74 11.33 8.37 -21.60
C LEU A 74 12.06 7.11 -22.04
N GLU A 75 11.49 6.28 -22.92
CA GLU A 75 12.04 4.96 -23.28
C GLU A 75 13.48 5.04 -23.79
N ASN A 76 13.79 6.05 -24.62
CA ASN A 76 15.15 6.25 -25.14
C ASN A 76 16.14 6.69 -24.04
N LEU A 77 15.66 7.40 -23.03
CA LEU A 77 16.48 7.81 -21.88
C LEU A 77 16.74 6.61 -20.97
N ILE A 78 15.73 5.79 -20.75
CA ILE A 78 15.84 4.54 -19.98
C ILE A 78 16.88 3.62 -20.65
N ASP A 79 16.72 3.38 -21.94
CA ASP A 79 17.59 2.46 -22.69
C ASP A 79 19.04 2.95 -22.83
N LYS A 80 19.30 4.24 -22.65
CA LYS A 80 20.65 4.80 -22.79
C LYS A 80 21.34 5.13 -21.49
N TYR A 81 20.59 5.58 -20.48
CA TYR A 81 21.20 6.25 -19.32
C TYR A 81 20.77 5.66 -17.98
N MET A 82 19.91 4.59 -17.96
CA MET A 82 19.35 4.06 -16.74
C MET A 82 19.62 2.56 -16.58
N PRO A 83 20.89 2.16 -16.37
CA PRO A 83 21.27 0.74 -16.29
C PRO A 83 20.62 -0.02 -15.12
N ASN A 84 20.27 0.65 -14.00
CA ASN A 84 19.59 0.00 -12.88
C ASN A 84 18.14 -0.30 -13.24
N LEU A 85 17.40 0.65 -13.81
CA LEU A 85 16.02 0.43 -14.23
C LEU A 85 15.93 -0.58 -15.40
N GLN A 86 16.92 -0.57 -16.33
CA GLN A 86 16.99 -1.56 -17.40
C GLN A 86 17.07 -2.98 -16.83
N LYS A 87 17.94 -3.22 -15.83
CA LYS A 87 18.04 -4.54 -15.17
C LYS A 87 16.70 -4.98 -14.57
N VAL A 88 15.95 -4.07 -13.96
CA VAL A 88 14.60 -4.37 -13.45
C VAL A 88 13.68 -4.81 -14.59
N PHE A 89 13.67 -4.10 -15.71
CA PHE A 89 12.83 -4.42 -16.88
C PHE A 89 13.30 -5.66 -17.65
N GLU A 90 14.60 -5.98 -17.62
CA GLU A 90 15.12 -7.23 -18.19
C GLU A 90 14.72 -8.43 -17.35
N GLN A 91 14.72 -8.29 -16.04
CA GLN A 91 14.38 -9.35 -15.11
C GLN A 91 12.87 -9.57 -15.00
N TYR A 92 12.09 -8.48 -15.05
CA TYR A 92 10.64 -8.43 -14.96
C TYR A 92 10.06 -7.61 -16.13
N PRO A 93 10.00 -8.19 -17.35
CA PRO A 93 9.54 -7.47 -18.56
C PRO A 93 8.11 -6.93 -18.47
N GLU A 94 7.28 -7.51 -17.62
CA GLU A 94 5.93 -7.08 -17.35
C GLU A 94 5.88 -5.64 -16.84
N TYR A 95 6.82 -5.20 -16.02
CA TYR A 95 6.86 -3.81 -15.55
C TYR A 95 7.09 -2.81 -16.68
N ARG A 96 7.95 -3.15 -17.65
CA ARG A 96 8.11 -2.30 -18.84
C ARG A 96 6.82 -2.22 -19.64
N THR A 97 6.15 -3.36 -19.80
CA THR A 97 4.85 -3.43 -20.51
C THR A 97 3.81 -2.57 -19.80
N MET A 98 3.68 -2.66 -18.48
CA MET A 98 2.75 -1.86 -17.68
C MET A 98 3.07 -0.36 -17.68
N CYS A 99 4.33 0.02 -17.86
CA CYS A 99 4.73 1.43 -18.02
C CYS A 99 4.46 1.96 -19.42
N THR A 100 4.30 1.08 -20.43
CA THR A 100 4.14 1.50 -21.82
C THR A 100 2.69 1.88 -22.09
N ALA A 101 2.48 3.12 -22.46
CA ALA A 101 1.18 3.67 -22.80
C ALA A 101 0.64 3.09 -24.13
N PRO A 102 -0.68 3.20 -24.40
CA PRO A 102 -1.29 2.69 -25.63
C PRO A 102 -0.71 3.25 -26.94
N ASP A 103 -0.05 4.41 -26.88
CA ASP A 103 0.66 5.01 -28.03
C ASP A 103 2.10 4.49 -28.22
N GLY A 104 2.54 3.57 -27.36
CA GLY A 104 3.83 2.90 -27.44
C GLY A 104 4.97 3.62 -26.70
N HIS A 105 4.69 4.70 -25.96
CA HIS A 105 5.67 5.45 -25.22
C HIS A 105 5.62 5.17 -23.70
N ILE A 106 6.72 5.43 -23.01
CA ILE A 106 6.81 5.47 -21.55
C ILE A 106 6.94 6.93 -21.13
N TYR A 107 6.04 7.41 -20.26
CA TYR A 107 5.99 8.82 -19.85
C TYR A 107 6.37 9.08 -18.40
N SER A 108 6.60 8.03 -17.63
CA SER A 108 6.92 8.14 -16.21
C SER A 108 7.89 7.05 -15.77
N PHE A 109 8.69 7.35 -14.77
CA PHE A 109 9.53 6.40 -14.05
C PHE A 109 8.70 5.78 -12.92
N PRO A 110 8.60 4.44 -12.84
CA PRO A 110 7.71 3.78 -11.90
C PRO A 110 8.28 3.68 -10.48
N TRP A 111 7.39 3.39 -9.55
CA TRP A 111 7.69 2.83 -8.24
C TRP A 111 7.31 1.35 -8.23
N ILE A 112 8.21 0.49 -7.77
CA ILE A 112 8.06 -0.96 -7.75
C ILE A 112 8.50 -1.45 -6.38
N GLU A 113 7.64 -2.19 -5.68
CA GLU A 113 7.97 -2.85 -4.43
C GLU A 113 7.37 -4.25 -4.40
N GLN A 114 8.22 -5.26 -4.51
CA GLN A 114 7.84 -6.66 -4.30
C GLN A 114 8.02 -7.01 -2.81
N LEU A 115 7.10 -7.77 -2.24
CA LEU A 115 7.02 -7.98 -0.80
C LEU A 115 7.48 -9.36 -0.33
N GLY A 116 7.88 -10.23 -1.22
CA GLY A 116 8.37 -11.56 -0.90
C GLY A 116 8.07 -12.60 -1.97
N ALA A 117 9.07 -13.38 -2.36
CA ALA A 117 8.93 -14.39 -3.40
C ALA A 117 7.93 -15.51 -3.01
N GLY A 118 7.12 -15.94 -3.97
CA GLY A 118 6.14 -17.03 -3.82
C GLY A 118 4.88 -16.64 -3.05
N LYS A 119 4.65 -15.36 -2.79
CA LYS A 119 3.50 -14.84 -2.03
C LYS A 119 2.71 -13.79 -2.79
N GLU A 120 3.03 -13.60 -4.06
CA GLU A 120 2.51 -12.53 -4.91
C GLU A 120 0.98 -12.53 -5.02
N ALA A 121 0.39 -13.73 -5.03
CA ALA A 121 -1.06 -13.88 -5.18
C ALA A 121 -1.88 -13.24 -4.06
N ILE A 122 -1.31 -13.09 -2.85
CA ILE A 122 -2.01 -12.61 -1.66
C ILE A 122 -1.43 -11.34 -1.06
N GLN A 123 -0.23 -10.93 -1.48
CA GLN A 123 0.46 -9.79 -0.86
C GLN A 123 -0.25 -8.45 -1.05
N ALA A 124 -1.19 -8.37 -1.98
CA ALA A 124 -1.99 -7.17 -2.25
C ALA A 124 -3.23 -7.03 -1.37
N ILE A 125 -3.52 -7.98 -0.50
CA ILE A 125 -4.64 -7.84 0.44
C ILE A 125 -4.27 -6.77 1.46
N GLY A 126 -4.87 -5.59 1.34
CA GLY A 126 -4.58 -4.42 2.19
C GLY A 126 -5.38 -4.41 3.49
N ASN A 127 -6.66 -4.74 3.40
CA ASN A 127 -7.62 -4.70 4.49
C ASN A 127 -7.64 -5.99 5.31
N ILE A 128 -6.48 -6.37 5.85
CA ILE A 128 -6.33 -7.59 6.63
C ILE A 128 -7.08 -7.43 7.97
N PRO A 129 -8.02 -8.35 8.30
CA PRO A 129 -8.70 -8.33 9.58
C PRO A 129 -7.81 -8.96 10.66
N TYR A 130 -7.54 -8.21 11.72
CA TYR A 130 -6.80 -8.67 12.88
C TYR A 130 -7.70 -8.71 14.10
N ILE A 131 -7.83 -9.89 14.72
CA ILE A 131 -8.63 -10.08 15.92
C ILE A 131 -7.72 -10.20 17.16
N ASN A 132 -8.12 -9.55 18.25
CA ASN A 132 -7.34 -9.49 19.48
C ASN A 132 -7.29 -10.85 20.18
N LYS A 133 -6.13 -11.50 20.09
CA LYS A 133 -5.90 -12.81 20.65
C LYS A 133 -5.93 -12.81 22.18
N LYS A 134 -5.43 -11.74 22.84
CA LYS A 134 -5.45 -11.65 24.30
C LYS A 134 -6.87 -11.66 24.85
N TRP A 135 -7.79 -10.96 24.18
CA TRP A 135 -9.19 -10.93 24.58
C TRP A 135 -9.88 -12.29 24.35
N LEU A 136 -9.59 -12.92 23.20
CA LEU A 136 -10.08 -14.28 22.94
C LEU A 136 -9.61 -15.26 24.02
N ASP A 137 -8.32 -15.27 24.34
CA ASP A 137 -7.74 -16.15 25.34
C ASP A 137 -8.33 -15.90 26.75
N TYR A 138 -8.51 -14.65 27.13
CA TYR A 138 -9.09 -14.25 28.42
C TYR A 138 -10.54 -14.73 28.55
N LEU A 139 -11.33 -14.49 27.53
CA LEU A 139 -12.75 -14.91 27.48
C LEU A 139 -12.94 -16.40 27.13
N LYS A 140 -11.87 -17.13 26.85
CA LYS A 140 -11.85 -18.55 26.46
C LYS A 140 -12.64 -18.80 25.17
N LEU A 141 -12.54 -17.89 24.22
CA LEU A 141 -13.15 -17.97 22.89
C LEU A 141 -12.14 -18.52 21.88
N GLY A 142 -12.64 -19.25 20.90
CA GLY A 142 -11.86 -19.63 19.71
C GLY A 142 -11.77 -18.47 18.71
N VAL A 143 -10.84 -18.57 17.76
CA VAL A 143 -10.84 -17.66 16.59
C VAL A 143 -12.05 -17.99 15.73
N PRO A 144 -12.93 -17.02 15.42
CA PRO A 144 -14.13 -17.27 14.61
C PRO A 144 -13.79 -17.77 13.20
N SER A 145 -14.61 -18.68 12.70
CA SER A 145 -14.50 -19.26 11.36
C SER A 145 -15.74 -19.03 10.48
N THR A 146 -16.80 -18.50 11.06
CA THR A 146 -18.05 -18.14 10.37
C THR A 146 -18.45 -16.70 10.69
N VAL A 147 -19.30 -16.12 9.87
CA VAL A 147 -19.85 -14.78 10.12
C VAL A 147 -20.68 -14.72 11.40
N ASP A 148 -21.37 -15.81 11.74
CA ASP A 148 -22.16 -15.91 12.98
C ASP A 148 -21.24 -16.00 14.21
N GLU A 149 -20.20 -16.84 14.18
CA GLU A 149 -19.22 -16.94 15.26
C GLU A 149 -18.49 -15.60 15.48
N LEU A 150 -18.18 -14.86 14.40
CA LEU A 150 -17.61 -13.53 14.54
C LEU A 150 -18.59 -12.59 15.24
N LYS A 151 -19.85 -12.56 14.84
CA LYS A 151 -20.87 -11.75 15.51
C LYS A 151 -20.98 -12.08 17.00
N GLU A 152 -21.04 -13.36 17.37
CA GLU A 152 -21.05 -13.79 18.78
C GLU A 152 -19.80 -13.35 19.54
N THR A 153 -18.63 -13.42 18.91
CA THR A 153 -17.38 -12.95 19.49
C THR A 153 -17.37 -11.43 19.74
N LEU A 154 -17.86 -10.64 18.79
CA LEU A 154 -17.98 -9.19 18.96
C LEU A 154 -18.99 -8.82 20.05
N ILE A 155 -20.08 -9.58 20.17
CA ILE A 155 -21.04 -9.45 21.29
C ILE A 155 -20.35 -9.71 22.63
N ALA A 156 -19.54 -10.77 22.71
CA ALA A 156 -18.79 -11.07 23.93
C ALA A 156 -17.80 -9.95 24.28
N PHE A 157 -17.10 -9.37 23.33
CA PHE A 157 -16.21 -8.23 23.57
C PHE A 157 -16.98 -7.01 24.13
N ARG A 158 -18.15 -6.71 23.56
CA ARG A 158 -19.02 -5.64 24.04
C ARG A 158 -19.53 -5.91 25.48
N ASP A 159 -20.04 -7.11 25.71
CA ASP A 159 -20.72 -7.44 26.97
C ASP A 159 -19.74 -7.59 28.13
N HIS A 160 -18.47 -7.93 27.85
CA HIS A 160 -17.37 -8.03 28.81
C HIS A 160 -16.42 -6.83 28.78
N ALA A 161 -16.83 -5.69 28.18
CA ALA A 161 -15.98 -4.52 27.99
C ALA A 161 -15.32 -4.06 29.30
N ALA A 162 -16.08 -3.92 30.40
CA ALA A 162 -15.55 -3.48 31.68
C ALA A 162 -14.50 -4.43 32.28
N GLU A 163 -14.67 -5.75 32.08
CA GLU A 163 -13.70 -6.77 32.54
C GLU A 163 -12.39 -6.66 31.70
N LEU A 164 -12.52 -6.48 30.39
CA LEU A 164 -11.37 -6.31 29.47
C LEU A 164 -10.62 -5.02 29.77
N GLU A 165 -11.32 -3.92 30.05
CA GLU A 165 -10.73 -2.64 30.41
C GLU A 165 -9.92 -2.74 31.71
N GLU A 166 -10.45 -3.40 32.73
CA GLU A 166 -9.76 -3.64 34.01
C GLU A 166 -8.53 -4.54 33.84
N GLU A 167 -8.68 -5.68 33.16
CA GLU A 167 -7.62 -6.68 32.99
C GLU A 167 -6.44 -6.16 32.16
N PHE A 168 -6.72 -5.45 31.05
CA PHE A 168 -5.70 -5.01 30.10
C PHE A 168 -5.36 -3.52 30.22
N GLY A 169 -5.96 -2.78 31.16
CA GLY A 169 -5.67 -1.37 31.38
C GLY A 169 -6.08 -0.47 30.22
N ILE A 170 -7.21 -0.79 29.56
CA ILE A 170 -7.66 -0.08 28.38
C ILE A 170 -8.27 1.25 28.77
N GLU A 171 -7.70 2.35 28.30
CA GLU A 171 -8.26 3.69 28.50
C GLU A 171 -9.12 4.11 27.29
N GLY A 172 -10.27 4.71 27.60
CA GLY A 172 -11.18 5.25 26.56
C GLY A 172 -12.21 4.26 25.99
N GLY A 173 -12.29 3.06 26.58
CA GLY A 173 -13.33 2.07 26.30
C GLY A 173 -12.97 1.05 25.23
N VAL A 174 -13.49 -0.16 25.40
CA VAL A 174 -13.41 -1.26 24.43
C VAL A 174 -14.21 -0.93 23.17
N ILE A 175 -13.64 -1.24 22.02
CA ILE A 175 -14.29 -1.16 20.71
C ILE A 175 -14.29 -2.56 20.10
N PRO A 176 -15.45 -3.24 20.00
CA PRO A 176 -15.50 -4.59 19.47
C PRO A 176 -14.95 -4.72 18.03
N MET A 177 -15.35 -3.79 17.14
CA MET A 177 -14.84 -3.71 15.77
C MET A 177 -14.69 -2.25 15.32
N SER A 178 -13.61 -1.89 14.67
CA SER A 178 -13.43 -0.58 14.04
C SER A 178 -12.79 -0.70 12.67
N PHE A 179 -13.08 0.28 11.80
CA PHE A 179 -12.55 0.41 10.44
C PHE A 179 -12.56 1.88 10.00
N ILE A 180 -12.06 2.15 8.81
CA ILE A 180 -12.22 3.46 8.14
C ILE A 180 -12.92 3.21 6.82
N ILE A 181 -14.12 3.74 6.67
CA ILE A 181 -14.91 3.59 5.45
C ILE A 181 -14.19 4.25 4.25
N ASN A 182 -14.30 3.66 3.07
CA ASN A 182 -13.67 4.15 1.83
C ASN A 182 -12.14 4.26 1.89
N ASN A 183 -11.50 3.50 2.77
CA ASN A 183 -10.04 3.37 2.82
C ASN A 183 -9.65 1.93 2.55
N GLY A 184 -9.00 1.66 1.42
CA GLY A 184 -8.72 0.31 0.93
C GLY A 184 -7.96 -0.60 1.91
N ASP A 185 -7.14 -0.04 2.80
CA ASP A 185 -6.38 -0.81 3.80
C ASP A 185 -7.15 -1.02 5.11
N GLN A 186 -8.20 -0.24 5.38
CA GLN A 186 -8.97 -0.31 6.61
C GLN A 186 -10.45 -0.63 6.37
N ASP A 187 -10.83 -1.00 5.17
CA ASP A 187 -12.20 -1.33 4.78
C ASP A 187 -12.62 -2.74 5.25
N PRO A 188 -13.86 -2.94 5.75
CA PRO A 188 -14.31 -4.24 6.24
C PRO A 188 -14.82 -5.21 5.15
N SER A 189 -14.74 -4.87 3.86
CA SER A 189 -15.31 -5.65 2.75
C SER A 189 -14.82 -7.09 2.67
N ILE A 190 -13.62 -7.38 3.15
CA ILE A 190 -13.08 -8.73 3.21
C ILE A 190 -13.98 -9.70 4.02
N LEU A 191 -14.74 -9.19 5.00
CA LEU A 191 -15.63 -10.02 5.82
C LEU A 191 -16.81 -10.59 5.04
N ILE A 192 -17.19 -9.98 3.93
CA ILE A 192 -18.35 -10.41 3.14
C ILE A 192 -17.99 -11.31 1.95
N ASN A 193 -16.75 -11.72 1.83
CA ASN A 193 -16.29 -12.54 0.69
C ASN A 193 -16.92 -13.93 0.63
N GLY A 194 -17.46 -14.46 1.75
CA GLY A 194 -18.19 -15.72 1.80
C GLY A 194 -19.69 -15.62 1.47
N PHE A 195 -20.20 -14.43 1.14
CA PHE A 195 -21.63 -14.25 0.81
C PHE A 195 -21.90 -14.53 -0.68
N GLY A 196 -23.13 -14.95 -0.98
CA GLY A 196 -23.56 -15.27 -2.32
C GLY A 196 -22.70 -16.35 -2.98
N GLU A 197 -22.20 -16.10 -4.17
CA GLU A 197 -21.34 -17.03 -4.91
C GLU A 197 -19.85 -16.92 -4.55
N GLY A 198 -19.50 -16.14 -3.49
CA GLY A 198 -18.14 -16.04 -2.99
C GLY A 198 -17.28 -14.97 -3.68
N TYR A 199 -17.91 -13.97 -4.27
CA TYR A 199 -17.25 -12.80 -4.83
C TYR A 199 -17.67 -11.52 -4.09
N GLY A 200 -17.87 -11.60 -2.77
CA GLY A 200 -18.40 -10.54 -1.92
C GLY A 200 -18.04 -9.13 -2.36
N ASP A 201 -16.77 -8.75 -2.20
CA ASP A 201 -16.29 -7.47 -2.71
C ASP A 201 -14.76 -7.45 -2.88
N THR A 202 -14.29 -6.48 -3.66
CA THR A 202 -12.89 -6.05 -3.75
C THR A 202 -12.86 -4.52 -3.62
N GLY A 203 -11.71 -3.94 -3.30
CA GLY A 203 -11.58 -2.49 -3.19
C GLY A 203 -11.99 -1.70 -4.45
N ASP A 204 -11.92 -2.35 -5.62
CA ASP A 204 -12.30 -1.76 -6.92
C ASP A 204 -13.72 -2.13 -7.35
N HIS A 205 -14.45 -2.91 -6.57
CA HIS A 205 -15.77 -3.47 -6.88
C HIS A 205 -15.84 -4.33 -8.14
N PHE A 206 -14.71 -4.84 -8.62
CA PHE A 206 -14.64 -5.79 -9.72
C PHE A 206 -14.02 -7.10 -9.25
N ALA A 207 -14.57 -8.20 -9.70
CA ALA A 207 -13.97 -9.52 -9.55
C ALA A 207 -13.94 -10.25 -10.89
N VAL A 208 -12.97 -11.17 -11.03
CA VAL A 208 -12.92 -12.06 -12.19
C VAL A 208 -13.29 -13.45 -11.71
N THR A 209 -14.34 -14.04 -12.30
CA THR A 209 -14.80 -15.36 -11.92
C THR A 209 -13.83 -16.45 -12.40
N ASP A 210 -13.98 -17.68 -11.90
CA ASP A 210 -13.22 -18.86 -12.36
C ASP A 210 -13.44 -19.19 -13.84
N GLN A 211 -14.50 -18.67 -14.44
CA GLN A 211 -14.80 -18.76 -15.87
C GLN A 211 -14.15 -17.66 -16.69
N GLY A 212 -13.46 -16.68 -16.03
CA GLY A 212 -12.84 -15.54 -16.68
C GLY A 212 -13.82 -14.42 -17.02
N GLU A 213 -14.98 -14.38 -16.38
CA GLU A 213 -15.96 -13.29 -16.55
C GLU A 213 -15.67 -12.18 -15.56
N VAL A 214 -15.70 -10.93 -16.01
CA VAL A 214 -15.60 -9.75 -15.14
C VAL A 214 -17.00 -9.41 -14.63
N ILE A 215 -17.14 -9.39 -13.32
CA ILE A 215 -18.37 -8.97 -12.64
C ILE A 215 -18.17 -7.69 -11.84
N TYR A 216 -19.22 -6.90 -11.72
CA TYR A 216 -19.27 -5.75 -10.81
C TYR A 216 -19.93 -6.20 -9.52
N THR A 217 -19.17 -6.23 -8.43
CA THR A 217 -19.57 -6.88 -7.19
C THR A 217 -20.77 -6.23 -6.52
N THR A 218 -20.87 -4.89 -6.57
CA THR A 218 -21.91 -4.12 -5.87
C THR A 218 -23.34 -4.40 -6.37
N VAL A 219 -23.49 -4.96 -7.57
CA VAL A 219 -24.81 -5.33 -8.12
C VAL A 219 -25.17 -6.81 -7.88
N GLN A 220 -24.26 -7.56 -7.23
CA GLN A 220 -24.50 -8.95 -6.91
C GLN A 220 -25.34 -9.09 -5.63
N GLU A 221 -26.19 -10.12 -5.56
CA GLU A 221 -27.03 -10.37 -4.38
C GLU A 221 -26.17 -10.63 -3.13
N GLY A 222 -25.04 -11.33 -3.26
CA GLY A 222 -24.13 -11.59 -2.14
C GLY A 222 -23.55 -10.32 -1.51
N TYR A 223 -23.26 -9.29 -2.33
CA TYR A 223 -22.85 -7.98 -1.81
C TYR A 223 -23.95 -7.36 -0.94
N LYS A 224 -25.18 -7.32 -1.44
CA LYS A 224 -26.33 -6.79 -0.69
C LYS A 224 -26.56 -7.53 0.63
N GLU A 225 -26.52 -8.86 0.61
CA GLU A 225 -26.64 -9.69 1.82
C GLU A 225 -25.51 -9.40 2.81
N GLY A 226 -24.28 -9.26 2.33
CA GLY A 226 -23.11 -8.92 3.14
C GLY A 226 -23.24 -7.54 3.79
N ILE A 227 -23.69 -6.53 3.03
CA ILE A 227 -23.94 -5.19 3.58
C ILE A 227 -25.08 -5.19 4.61
N GLN A 228 -26.13 -5.99 4.40
CA GLN A 228 -27.19 -6.16 5.38
C GLN A 228 -26.68 -6.79 6.68
N TRP A 229 -25.79 -7.77 6.58
CA TRP A 229 -25.14 -8.38 7.74
C TRP A 229 -24.24 -7.38 8.48
N LEU A 230 -23.39 -6.62 7.77
CA LEU A 230 -22.58 -5.54 8.37
C LEU A 230 -23.46 -4.48 9.08
N HIS A 231 -24.60 -4.13 8.48
CA HIS A 231 -25.56 -3.20 9.07
C HIS A 231 -26.10 -3.72 10.42
N GLN A 232 -26.38 -5.02 10.54
CA GLN A 232 -26.79 -5.63 11.81
C GLN A 232 -25.73 -5.45 12.91
N LEU A 233 -24.44 -5.55 12.57
CA LEU A 233 -23.36 -5.32 13.55
C LEU A 233 -23.38 -3.87 14.06
N VAL A 234 -23.69 -2.89 13.19
CA VAL A 234 -23.84 -1.48 13.58
C VAL A 234 -25.06 -1.29 14.49
N GLU A 235 -26.21 -1.85 14.13
CA GLU A 235 -27.43 -1.76 14.94
C GLU A 235 -27.27 -2.34 16.35
N GLU A 236 -26.44 -3.38 16.49
CA GLU A 236 -26.15 -4.02 17.77
C GLU A 236 -25.01 -3.36 18.55
N ASN A 237 -24.52 -2.20 18.13
CA ASN A 237 -23.41 -1.46 18.73
C ASN A 237 -22.11 -2.28 18.82
N LEU A 238 -21.82 -3.08 17.80
CA LEU A 238 -20.59 -3.87 17.69
C LEU A 238 -19.51 -3.14 16.89
N VAL A 239 -19.86 -2.04 16.23
CA VAL A 239 -18.98 -1.22 15.38
C VAL A 239 -18.71 0.12 16.05
N ASP A 240 -17.48 0.59 15.95
CA ASP A 240 -17.09 1.95 16.35
C ASP A 240 -18.00 2.99 15.65
N PRO A 241 -18.71 3.82 16.38
CA PRO A 241 -19.58 4.84 15.76
C PRO A 241 -18.81 5.85 14.91
N GLU A 242 -17.51 6.02 15.17
CA GLU A 242 -16.66 6.91 14.38
C GLU A 242 -16.08 6.25 13.12
N ALA A 243 -16.26 4.96 12.89
CA ALA A 243 -15.73 4.21 11.75
C ALA A 243 -16.10 4.85 10.38
N PHE A 244 -17.21 5.56 10.30
CA PHE A 244 -17.70 6.22 9.09
C PHE A 244 -17.18 7.65 8.88
N THR A 245 -16.44 8.20 9.85
CA THR A 245 -16.03 9.62 9.83
C THR A 245 -14.62 9.85 10.34
N GLN A 246 -13.99 8.84 10.96
CA GLN A 246 -12.65 9.00 11.53
C GLN A 246 -11.57 9.00 10.47
N GLU A 247 -10.52 9.76 10.75
CA GLU A 247 -9.29 9.79 9.97
C GLU A 247 -8.26 8.79 10.50
N TRP A 248 -7.25 8.48 9.69
CA TRP A 248 -6.16 7.57 10.04
C TRP A 248 -5.51 7.88 11.40
N SER A 249 -5.22 9.15 11.69
CA SER A 249 -4.60 9.54 12.96
C SER A 249 -5.44 9.19 14.19
N THR A 250 -6.76 9.33 14.10
CA THR A 250 -7.68 8.93 15.18
C THR A 250 -7.74 7.42 15.32
N TYR A 251 -7.77 6.70 14.19
CA TYR A 251 -7.75 5.24 14.16
C TYR A 251 -6.49 4.68 14.82
N VAL A 252 -5.31 5.19 14.46
CA VAL A 252 -4.03 4.80 15.08
C VAL A 252 -4.02 5.11 16.57
N ALA A 253 -4.50 6.29 16.99
CA ALA A 253 -4.52 6.67 18.41
C ALA A 253 -5.37 5.71 19.26
N LYS A 254 -6.53 5.27 18.75
CA LYS A 254 -7.36 4.26 19.43
C LYS A 254 -6.64 2.91 19.51
N GLY A 255 -5.96 2.47 18.44
CA GLY A 255 -5.18 1.24 18.42
C GLY A 255 -4.03 1.26 19.43
N LYS A 256 -3.23 2.34 19.47
CA LYS A 256 -2.15 2.52 20.45
C LYS A 256 -2.62 2.51 21.92
N ASN A 257 -3.89 2.76 22.16
CA ASN A 257 -4.54 2.58 23.47
C ASN A 257 -5.20 1.19 23.63
N HIS A 258 -4.86 0.21 22.80
CA HIS A 258 -5.29 -1.18 22.87
C HIS A 258 -6.81 -1.40 22.85
N ARG A 259 -7.56 -0.51 22.19
CA ARG A 259 -9.03 -0.47 22.28
C ARG A 259 -9.75 -1.45 21.37
N TYR A 260 -9.06 -2.07 20.40
CA TYR A 260 -9.70 -2.84 19.33
C TYR A 260 -9.80 -4.34 19.62
N GLY A 261 -11.01 -4.90 19.47
CA GLY A 261 -11.24 -6.33 19.39
C GLY A 261 -10.95 -6.87 17.97
N LEU A 262 -11.53 -6.24 16.96
CA LEU A 262 -11.28 -6.51 15.55
C LEU A 262 -10.97 -5.19 14.83
N CYS A 263 -9.91 -5.18 14.06
CA CYS A 263 -9.52 -4.02 13.25
C CYS A 263 -8.92 -4.46 11.93
N PHE A 264 -8.81 -3.53 10.98
CA PHE A 264 -8.34 -3.76 9.61
C PHE A 264 -7.15 -2.87 9.31
N THR A 265 -6.11 -3.42 8.74
CA THR A 265 -4.95 -2.64 8.29
C THR A 265 -4.05 -3.51 7.42
N TRP A 266 -3.21 -2.88 6.63
CA TRP A 266 -2.13 -3.55 5.92
C TRP A 266 -1.20 -4.32 6.87
N ASP A 267 -0.80 -3.69 7.96
CA ASP A 267 0.06 -4.30 8.97
C ASP A 267 -0.33 -3.82 10.36
N ILE A 268 -0.60 -4.76 11.27
CA ILE A 268 -1.07 -4.45 12.63
C ILE A 268 -0.01 -3.69 13.45
N SER A 269 1.28 -3.83 13.15
CA SER A 269 2.34 -3.06 13.82
C SER A 269 2.21 -1.55 13.63
N ASN A 270 1.46 -1.11 12.60
CA ASN A 270 1.15 0.30 12.37
C ASN A 270 0.27 0.90 13.47
N ILE A 271 -0.56 0.10 14.12
CA ILE A 271 -1.59 0.58 15.05
C ILE A 271 -1.50 -0.06 16.45
N ASP A 272 -0.92 -1.25 16.59
CA ASP A 272 -0.78 -1.94 17.88
C ASP A 272 0.35 -2.98 17.82
N ASN A 273 0.58 -3.73 18.92
CA ASN A 273 1.55 -4.81 18.97
C ASN A 273 1.02 -6.04 18.21
N TYR A 274 1.69 -6.43 17.12
CA TYR A 274 1.30 -7.56 16.29
C TYR A 274 1.22 -8.91 17.04
N GLN A 275 1.97 -9.08 18.13
CA GLN A 275 1.98 -10.29 18.95
C GLN A 275 0.68 -10.50 19.74
N ASP A 276 -0.11 -9.45 19.92
CA ASP A 276 -1.37 -9.47 20.65
C ASP A 276 -2.57 -9.85 19.74
N TYR A 277 -2.34 -9.98 18.45
CA TYR A 277 -3.35 -10.24 17.43
C TYR A 277 -3.08 -11.53 16.65
N VAL A 278 -4.13 -12.04 16.05
CA VAL A 278 -4.07 -13.06 14.99
C VAL A 278 -4.86 -12.56 13.80
N MET A 279 -4.46 -12.98 12.60
CA MET A 279 -5.28 -12.76 11.41
C MET A 279 -6.57 -13.57 11.51
N LEU A 280 -7.68 -12.90 11.29
CA LEU A 280 -8.96 -13.56 11.17
C LEU A 280 -8.96 -14.37 9.86
N PRO A 281 -9.26 -15.69 9.88
CA PRO A 281 -9.32 -16.46 8.64
C PRO A 281 -10.49 -16.02 7.76
N ALA A 282 -10.53 -16.52 6.53
CA ALA A 282 -11.70 -16.39 5.68
C ALA A 282 -12.92 -16.98 6.40
N LEU A 283 -13.96 -16.17 6.53
CA LEU A 283 -15.17 -16.59 7.22
C LEU A 283 -16.11 -17.34 6.28
N ALA A 284 -16.69 -18.43 6.78
CA ALA A 284 -17.82 -19.04 6.09
C ALA A 284 -19.03 -18.10 6.16
N GLY A 285 -19.60 -17.80 5.00
CA GLY A 285 -20.85 -17.06 4.88
C GLY A 285 -22.06 -17.90 5.31
N PRO A 286 -23.29 -17.37 5.22
CA PRO A 286 -24.50 -18.04 5.70
C PRO A 286 -24.76 -19.40 5.07
N GLU A 287 -24.33 -19.62 3.84
CA GLU A 287 -24.47 -20.89 3.11
C GLU A 287 -23.27 -21.83 3.27
N GLY A 288 -22.31 -21.48 4.12
CA GLY A 288 -21.12 -22.27 4.43
C GLY A 288 -19.97 -22.10 3.42
N LEU A 289 -20.07 -21.15 2.47
CA LEU A 289 -19.01 -20.87 1.53
C LEU A 289 -17.88 -20.09 2.21
N VAL A 290 -16.66 -20.61 2.10
CA VAL A 290 -15.44 -19.94 2.58
C VAL A 290 -14.68 -19.41 1.37
N ASN A 291 -14.38 -18.12 1.36
CA ASN A 291 -13.65 -17.50 0.28
C ASN A 291 -12.89 -16.24 0.71
N ILE A 292 -11.75 -16.00 0.06
CA ILE A 292 -11.10 -14.69 -0.06
C ILE A 292 -11.06 -14.34 -1.53
N THR A 293 -11.68 -13.22 -1.90
CA THR A 293 -11.67 -12.74 -3.27
C THR A 293 -10.28 -12.19 -3.59
N ARG A 294 -9.71 -12.68 -4.68
CA ARG A 294 -8.38 -12.24 -5.14
C ARG A 294 -8.46 -10.80 -5.59
N GLN A 295 -7.57 -9.96 -5.04
CA GLN A 295 -7.49 -8.56 -5.43
C GLN A 295 -6.94 -8.42 -6.84
N ASN A 296 -7.45 -7.46 -7.61
CA ASN A 296 -7.09 -7.27 -9.02
C ASN A 296 -5.62 -6.92 -9.22
N ASN A 297 -4.99 -6.25 -8.27
CA ASN A 297 -3.58 -5.91 -8.32
C ASN A 297 -2.67 -6.92 -7.61
N SER A 298 -3.16 -8.11 -7.29
CA SER A 298 -2.40 -9.11 -6.52
C SER A 298 -1.13 -9.59 -7.21
N GLU A 299 -1.05 -9.52 -8.54
CA GLU A 299 0.15 -9.86 -9.32
C GLU A 299 1.09 -8.67 -9.52
N THR A 300 0.58 -7.45 -9.33
CA THR A 300 1.31 -6.19 -9.56
C THR A 300 1.29 -5.28 -8.33
N SER A 301 1.05 -5.87 -7.16
CA SER A 301 1.10 -5.16 -5.87
C SER A 301 2.41 -4.41 -5.72
N GLY A 302 2.32 -3.19 -5.22
CA GLY A 302 3.51 -2.35 -5.10
C GLY A 302 4.01 -1.79 -6.44
N PHE A 303 3.11 -1.50 -7.39
CA PHE A 303 3.42 -0.85 -8.65
C PHE A 303 2.64 0.45 -8.82
N ASP A 304 3.38 1.55 -9.05
CA ASP A 304 2.82 2.85 -9.41
C ASP A 304 3.59 3.41 -10.61
N ARG A 305 2.94 3.44 -11.77
CA ARG A 305 3.57 3.94 -13.01
C ARG A 305 3.71 5.46 -13.05
N GLY A 306 2.94 6.20 -12.29
CA GLY A 306 2.85 7.67 -12.35
C GLY A 306 3.78 8.41 -11.38
N ARG A 307 4.89 7.81 -10.94
CA ARG A 307 5.70 8.30 -9.82
C ARG A 307 6.56 9.52 -10.13
N CYS A 308 7.26 9.54 -11.27
CA CYS A 308 8.14 10.63 -11.63
C CYS A 308 8.14 10.88 -13.13
N VAL A 309 8.03 12.15 -13.54
CA VAL A 309 8.01 12.56 -14.96
C VAL A 309 9.06 13.65 -15.23
N LEU A 310 9.53 13.71 -16.47
CA LEU A 310 10.32 14.84 -16.97
C LEU A 310 9.47 15.70 -17.91
N THR A 311 9.64 17.02 -17.81
CA THR A 311 8.92 17.97 -18.64
C THR A 311 9.74 18.36 -19.87
N THR A 312 9.09 19.00 -20.83
CA THR A 312 9.75 19.56 -22.01
C THR A 312 10.68 20.73 -21.68
N SER A 313 10.65 21.28 -20.47
CA SER A 313 11.59 22.30 -19.98
C SER A 313 12.92 21.72 -19.51
N CYS A 314 13.02 20.44 -19.26
CA CYS A 314 14.26 19.78 -18.87
C CYS A 314 15.31 19.88 -19.98
N ARG A 315 16.34 20.67 -19.76
CA ARG A 315 17.38 20.92 -20.78
C ARG A 315 18.41 19.79 -20.85
N ASN A 316 18.65 19.11 -19.74
CA ASN A 316 19.63 18.02 -19.66
C ASN A 316 18.94 16.71 -19.25
N THR A 317 18.12 16.20 -20.14
CA THR A 317 17.33 14.98 -19.89
C THR A 317 18.20 13.75 -19.62
N ALA A 318 19.40 13.68 -20.23
CA ALA A 318 20.35 12.59 -20.00
C ALA A 318 20.90 12.61 -18.57
N LEU A 319 21.25 13.78 -18.04
CA LEU A 319 21.70 13.94 -16.65
C LEU A 319 20.57 13.62 -15.67
N ALA A 320 19.37 14.16 -15.94
CA ALA A 320 18.19 13.90 -15.11
C ALA A 320 17.87 12.40 -15.05
N ALA A 321 17.87 11.71 -16.18
CA ALA A 321 17.64 10.26 -16.23
C ALA A 321 18.72 9.48 -15.47
N ALA A 322 20.00 9.81 -15.66
CA ALA A 322 21.09 9.16 -14.95
C ALA A 322 21.07 9.40 -13.43
N TRP A 323 20.63 10.58 -13.00
CA TRP A 323 20.45 10.88 -11.57
C TRP A 323 19.26 10.08 -10.99
N ILE A 324 18.14 10.06 -11.70
CA ILE A 324 16.96 9.26 -11.29
C ILE A 324 17.31 7.78 -11.25
N ASP A 325 18.16 7.27 -12.14
CA ASP A 325 18.57 5.86 -12.15
C ASP A 325 19.27 5.43 -10.85
N GLN A 326 19.94 6.34 -10.14
CA GLN A 326 20.54 6.02 -8.83
C GLN A 326 19.49 5.60 -7.80
N MET A 327 18.24 6.06 -7.93
CA MET A 327 17.16 5.68 -7.05
C MET A 327 16.74 4.21 -7.22
N TYR A 328 17.04 3.60 -8.38
CA TYR A 328 16.80 2.18 -8.65
C TYR A 328 17.95 1.27 -8.21
N ALA A 329 19.04 1.84 -7.70
CA ALA A 329 20.13 1.01 -7.19
C ALA A 329 19.68 0.20 -5.97
N PRO A 330 20.07 -1.08 -5.84
CA PRO A 330 19.54 -2.01 -4.83
C PRO A 330 19.74 -1.57 -3.37
N LEU A 331 20.80 -0.81 -3.07
CA LEU A 331 21.01 -0.23 -1.73
C LEU A 331 20.35 1.14 -1.54
N GLN A 332 19.99 1.83 -2.64
CA GLN A 332 19.36 3.14 -2.59
C GLN A 332 17.83 3.03 -2.48
N SER A 333 17.21 2.14 -3.27
CA SER A 333 15.76 1.95 -3.28
C SER A 333 15.15 1.71 -1.90
N PRO A 334 15.68 0.82 -1.05
CA PRO A 334 15.16 0.61 0.30
C PRO A 334 15.28 1.86 1.17
N GLN A 335 16.36 2.64 1.05
CA GLN A 335 16.51 3.90 1.79
C GLN A 335 15.45 4.92 1.37
N ASN A 336 15.22 5.05 0.08
CA ASN A 336 14.20 5.97 -0.44
C ASN A 336 12.80 5.60 0.10
N ASN A 337 12.50 4.30 0.21
CA ASN A 337 11.21 3.80 0.62
C ASN A 337 10.99 3.88 2.13
N TRP A 338 11.98 3.49 2.92
CA TRP A 338 11.79 3.32 4.38
C TRP A 338 12.55 4.31 5.24
N GLY A 339 13.65 4.88 4.76
CA GLY A 339 14.52 5.75 5.53
C GLY A 339 15.97 5.30 5.47
N THR A 340 16.84 5.91 6.25
CA THR A 340 18.28 5.75 6.11
C THR A 340 18.98 5.19 7.35
N TYR A 341 20.30 5.29 7.36
CA TYR A 341 21.20 4.85 8.42
C TYR A 341 22.25 5.92 8.71
N GLY A 342 22.88 5.86 9.90
CA GLY A 342 24.07 6.64 10.25
C GLY A 342 23.80 8.14 10.43
N GLU A 343 22.60 8.54 10.80
CA GLU A 343 22.29 9.87 11.31
C GLU A 343 22.55 9.91 12.83
N GLU A 344 23.33 10.91 13.27
CA GLU A 344 23.78 10.94 14.67
C GLU A 344 22.70 11.35 15.67
N ASP A 345 21.78 12.22 15.31
CA ASP A 345 20.76 12.79 16.20
C ASP A 345 19.33 12.49 15.76
N SER A 346 19.12 11.46 14.95
CA SER A 346 17.83 11.10 14.36
C SER A 346 17.56 9.60 14.46
N PHE A 347 16.32 9.23 14.20
CA PHE A 347 15.94 7.83 14.13
C PHE A 347 16.47 7.21 12.86
N ASN A 348 17.30 6.19 12.98
CA ASN A 348 17.71 5.38 11.83
C ASN A 348 16.78 4.17 11.74
N ILE A 349 16.28 3.88 10.54
CA ILE A 349 15.55 2.65 10.29
C ILE A 349 16.51 1.50 9.98
N PHE A 350 17.71 1.84 9.50
CA PHE A 350 18.73 0.86 9.14
C PHE A 350 20.04 1.09 9.88
N GLU A 351 20.80 0.01 10.02
CA GLU A 351 22.24 0.02 10.17
C GLU A 351 22.90 -0.60 8.93
N MET A 352 24.11 -0.16 8.60
CA MET A 352 24.89 -0.78 7.54
C MET A 352 25.61 -2.02 8.08
N GLY A 353 25.28 -3.17 7.51
CA GLY A 353 25.90 -4.46 7.80
C GLY A 353 26.45 -5.12 6.55
N THR A 354 26.63 -6.42 6.62
CA THR A 354 27.00 -7.26 5.47
C THR A 354 26.09 -8.47 5.36
N ASN A 355 25.86 -8.92 4.13
CA ASN A 355 25.18 -10.18 3.85
C ASN A 355 26.08 -11.39 4.09
N LYS A 356 25.58 -12.60 3.86
CA LYS A 356 26.36 -13.86 4.03
C LYS A 356 27.59 -13.94 3.12
N GLY A 357 27.65 -13.18 2.04
CA GLY A 357 28.78 -13.08 1.13
C GLY A 357 29.82 -12.02 1.52
N GLY A 358 29.54 -11.22 2.57
CA GLY A 358 30.40 -10.12 3.01
C GLY A 358 30.14 -8.80 2.26
N GLU A 359 29.12 -8.73 1.39
CA GLU A 359 28.76 -7.52 0.66
C GLU A 359 27.86 -6.60 1.52
N PRO A 360 27.88 -5.27 1.28
CA PRO A 360 27.07 -4.33 2.02
C PRO A 360 25.58 -4.66 1.98
N MET A 361 24.91 -4.58 3.13
CA MET A 361 23.49 -4.82 3.30
C MET A 361 22.90 -3.89 4.35
N LEU A 362 21.74 -3.33 4.08
CA LEU A 362 20.93 -2.59 5.04
C LEU A 362 20.20 -3.57 5.97
N ARG A 363 20.40 -3.42 7.26
CA ARG A 363 19.69 -4.21 8.27
C ARG A 363 18.70 -3.32 8.99
N HIS A 364 17.43 -3.75 9.05
CA HIS A 364 16.44 -3.08 9.88
C HIS A 364 16.86 -3.08 11.34
N MET A 365 16.74 -1.94 11.98
CA MET A 365 17.00 -1.78 13.40
C MET A 365 15.74 -2.13 14.20
N ASP A 366 15.94 -2.56 15.43
CA ASP A 366 14.85 -2.61 16.41
C ASP A 366 14.52 -1.17 16.81
N LEU A 367 13.30 -0.74 16.49
CA LEU A 367 12.82 0.62 16.77
C LEU A 367 12.27 0.77 18.21
N GLY A 368 12.20 -0.33 18.99
CA GLY A 368 11.61 -0.33 20.32
C GLY A 368 10.14 0.11 20.29
N ASP A 369 9.79 1.13 21.09
CA ASP A 369 8.43 1.66 21.17
C ASP A 369 8.09 2.67 20.05
N GLN A 370 9.01 2.92 19.11
CA GLN A 370 8.78 3.87 18.02
C GLN A 370 7.94 3.24 16.90
N SER A 371 7.00 3.99 16.37
CA SER A 371 6.22 3.56 15.22
C SER A 371 7.09 3.50 13.96
N PRO A 372 7.18 2.35 13.27
CA PRO A 372 7.87 2.25 11.98
C PRO A 372 7.34 3.25 10.94
N VAL A 373 6.03 3.53 10.97
CA VAL A 373 5.38 4.51 10.09
C VAL A 373 5.89 5.92 10.36
N GLU A 374 5.98 6.33 11.63
CA GLU A 374 6.47 7.67 11.98
C GLU A 374 7.93 7.87 11.58
N VAL A 375 8.78 6.85 11.80
CA VAL A 375 10.18 6.89 11.37
C VAL A 375 10.26 6.96 9.84
N ARG A 376 9.48 6.15 9.13
CA ARG A 376 9.39 6.18 7.68
C ARG A 376 8.94 7.55 7.16
N GLU A 377 7.90 8.13 7.71
CA GLU A 377 7.40 9.46 7.32
C GLU A 377 8.44 10.56 7.55
N ALA A 378 9.22 10.44 8.61
CA ALA A 378 10.27 11.41 8.93
C ALA A 378 11.46 11.34 7.96
N GLN A 379 11.83 10.17 7.47
CA GLN A 379 13.09 9.93 6.75
C GLN A 379 12.93 9.58 5.28
N SER A 380 11.86 8.87 4.88
CA SER A 380 11.70 8.43 3.51
C SER A 380 11.53 9.59 2.54
N VAL A 381 12.02 9.42 1.34
CA VAL A 381 11.85 10.38 0.25
C VAL A 381 10.88 9.85 -0.80
N ASN A 382 10.55 8.56 -0.73
CA ASN A 382 9.79 7.87 -1.76
C ASN A 382 10.42 8.05 -3.16
N GLY A 383 9.65 8.45 -4.14
CA GLY A 383 10.13 8.65 -5.50
C GLY A 383 10.08 7.39 -6.35
N PRO A 384 10.63 7.45 -7.54
CA PRO A 384 10.82 6.28 -8.38
C PRO A 384 11.86 5.37 -7.72
N LEU A 385 11.58 4.07 -7.63
CA LEU A 385 12.47 3.07 -7.02
C LEU A 385 12.07 1.65 -7.44
N ALA A 386 12.91 0.66 -7.16
CA ALA A 386 12.58 -0.75 -7.27
C ALA A 386 13.16 -1.54 -6.11
N ILE A 387 12.29 -2.23 -5.36
CA ILE A 387 12.66 -3.22 -4.35
C ILE A 387 12.13 -4.56 -4.84
N LEU A 388 13.04 -5.46 -5.19
CA LEU A 388 12.70 -6.75 -5.78
C LEU A 388 12.81 -7.86 -4.74
N ASN A 389 12.09 -8.96 -4.96
CA ASN A 389 12.09 -10.12 -4.06
C ASN A 389 13.50 -10.63 -3.73
N GLU A 390 14.38 -10.65 -4.71
CA GLU A 390 15.77 -11.08 -4.54
C GLU A 390 16.66 -10.07 -3.80
N TYR A 391 16.17 -8.86 -3.49
CA TYR A 391 16.92 -7.91 -2.69
C TYR A 391 16.90 -8.25 -1.20
N TYR A 392 15.87 -8.98 -0.75
CA TYR A 392 15.79 -9.41 0.64
C TYR A 392 16.88 -10.40 0.98
N ASP A 393 17.54 -10.20 2.13
CA ASP A 393 18.72 -10.94 2.60
C ASP A 393 19.99 -10.79 1.74
N VAL A 394 19.92 -10.01 0.66
CA VAL A 394 21.09 -9.66 -0.18
C VAL A 394 21.48 -8.20 0.01
N TYR A 395 20.57 -7.28 -0.14
CA TYR A 395 20.79 -5.83 -0.02
C TYR A 395 20.06 -5.20 1.17
N VAL A 396 18.97 -5.80 1.61
CA VAL A 396 18.15 -5.32 2.72
C VAL A 396 17.53 -6.51 3.46
N THR A 397 17.41 -6.41 4.79
CA THR A 397 16.64 -7.40 5.57
C THR A 397 15.15 -7.13 5.45
N GLN A 398 14.33 -8.15 5.72
CA GLN A 398 12.90 -7.98 5.94
C GLN A 398 12.64 -7.87 7.45
N PRO A 399 11.83 -6.89 7.92
CA PRO A 399 11.45 -6.79 9.32
C PRO A 399 10.65 -8.03 9.77
N ASP A 400 10.77 -8.38 11.05
CA ASP A 400 10.11 -9.58 11.59
C ASP A 400 8.59 -9.49 11.52
N ASP A 401 8.00 -8.32 11.76
CA ASP A 401 6.56 -8.05 11.64
C ASP A 401 6.08 -8.20 10.20
N ALA A 402 6.78 -7.62 9.23
CA ALA A 402 6.44 -7.76 7.81
C ALA A 402 6.56 -9.22 7.34
N LYS A 403 7.59 -9.93 7.79
CA LYS A 403 7.75 -11.36 7.51
C LYS A 403 6.61 -12.16 8.12
N TRP A 404 6.30 -11.91 9.40
CA TRP A 404 5.18 -12.54 10.09
C TRP A 404 3.86 -12.32 9.33
N ARG A 405 3.61 -11.08 8.90
CA ARG A 405 2.42 -10.74 8.14
C ARG A 405 2.32 -11.56 6.85
N LEU A 406 3.36 -11.55 6.02
CA LEU A 406 3.37 -12.27 4.74
C LEU A 406 3.25 -13.79 4.91
N ASP A 407 3.95 -14.36 5.90
CA ASP A 407 3.89 -15.80 6.20
C ASP A 407 2.49 -16.20 6.65
N ASN A 408 1.87 -15.41 7.53
CA ASN A 408 0.50 -15.67 8.01
C ASN A 408 -0.55 -15.47 6.92
N MET A 409 -0.46 -14.41 6.10
CA MET A 409 -1.36 -14.24 4.96
C MET A 409 -1.33 -15.44 4.03
N HIS A 410 -0.14 -15.92 3.70
CA HIS A 410 0.04 -17.08 2.83
C HIS A 410 -0.56 -18.35 3.45
N GLU A 411 -0.31 -18.58 4.74
CA GLU A 411 -0.84 -19.76 5.46
C GLU A 411 -2.37 -19.69 5.63
N VAL A 412 -2.89 -18.51 5.99
CA VAL A 412 -4.29 -18.32 6.35
C VAL A 412 -5.19 -18.25 5.12
N TYR A 413 -4.80 -17.54 4.07
CA TYR A 413 -5.70 -17.16 2.97
C TYR A 413 -5.52 -17.95 1.67
N LEU A 414 -4.30 -18.39 1.32
CA LEU A 414 -4.04 -18.95 -0.01
C LEU A 414 -4.96 -20.13 -0.37
N LYS A 415 -5.27 -20.98 0.60
CA LYS A 415 -6.14 -22.16 0.40
C LYS A 415 -7.60 -21.81 0.09
N ASP A 416 -8.04 -20.64 0.55
CA ASP A 416 -9.43 -20.18 0.44
C ASP A 416 -9.62 -19.13 -0.67
N MET A 417 -8.57 -18.88 -1.44
CA MET A 417 -8.59 -17.97 -2.59
C MET A 417 -9.29 -18.63 -3.78
N ASN A 418 -10.40 -18.06 -4.23
CA ASN A 418 -11.26 -18.71 -5.21
C ASN A 418 -10.88 -18.44 -6.65
N SER A 419 -10.34 -17.28 -7.00
CA SER A 419 -10.17 -16.89 -8.39
C SER A 419 -8.78 -17.21 -8.92
N LYS A 420 -8.72 -17.81 -10.12
CA LYS A 420 -7.48 -17.98 -10.88
C LYS A 420 -7.05 -16.71 -11.63
N TYR A 421 -7.97 -15.81 -11.84
CA TYR A 421 -7.80 -14.64 -12.67
C TYR A 421 -7.98 -13.38 -11.88
N VAL A 422 -7.28 -12.32 -12.29
CA VAL A 422 -7.45 -10.96 -11.81
C VAL A 422 -7.69 -10.05 -13.00
N TYR A 423 -8.34 -8.91 -12.75
CA TYR A 423 -8.42 -7.87 -13.75
C TYR A 423 -7.02 -7.28 -13.98
N PRO A 424 -6.50 -7.27 -15.21
CA PRO A 424 -5.12 -6.86 -15.46
C PRO A 424 -4.91 -5.37 -15.20
N ASN A 425 -3.72 -5.01 -14.71
CA ASN A 425 -3.31 -3.61 -14.60
C ASN A 425 -2.97 -3.04 -15.98
N VAL A 426 -4.00 -2.65 -16.73
CA VAL A 426 -3.88 -2.10 -18.08
C VAL A 426 -3.63 -0.60 -18.01
N PHE A 427 -2.71 -0.10 -18.82
CA PHE A 427 -2.57 1.35 -19.05
C PHE A 427 -3.74 1.80 -19.93
N MET A 428 -4.67 2.55 -19.37
CA MET A 428 -5.91 2.95 -20.05
C MET A 428 -5.69 4.03 -21.10
N SER A 429 -6.41 3.95 -22.21
CA SER A 429 -6.47 5.04 -23.19
C SER A 429 -7.28 6.24 -22.67
N ILE A 430 -7.05 7.41 -23.24
CA ILE A 430 -7.90 8.60 -22.97
C ILE A 430 -9.37 8.31 -23.29
N GLU A 431 -9.64 7.55 -24.37
CA GLU A 431 -11.00 7.21 -24.77
C GLU A 431 -11.69 6.33 -23.72
N ASP A 432 -10.98 5.32 -23.21
CA ASP A 432 -11.52 4.41 -22.19
C ASP A 432 -11.74 5.14 -20.87
N THR A 433 -10.78 5.96 -20.44
CA THR A 433 -10.93 6.79 -19.24
C THR A 433 -12.12 7.76 -19.35
N ASN A 434 -12.30 8.40 -20.52
CA ASN A 434 -13.45 9.26 -20.73
C ASN A 434 -14.78 8.49 -20.74
N LYS A 435 -14.80 7.26 -21.24
CA LYS A 435 -15.99 6.40 -21.17
C LYS A 435 -16.33 6.05 -19.72
N ILE A 436 -15.34 5.65 -18.94
CA ILE A 436 -15.53 5.36 -17.51
C ILE A 436 -16.09 6.58 -16.78
N SER A 437 -15.48 7.76 -16.97
CA SER A 437 -15.93 9.01 -16.36
C SER A 437 -17.37 9.44 -16.74
N GLN A 438 -17.90 8.94 -17.87
CA GLN A 438 -19.30 9.20 -18.23
C GLN A 438 -20.31 8.39 -17.41
N TYR A 439 -19.85 7.30 -16.80
CA TYR A 439 -20.66 6.40 -15.98
C TYR A 439 -20.33 6.54 -14.49
N ASP A 440 -19.22 7.23 -14.19
CA ASP A 440 -18.84 7.57 -12.84
C ASP A 440 -19.74 8.72 -12.40
N THR A 441 -20.78 8.37 -11.71
CA THR A 441 -21.60 9.34 -11.01
C THR A 441 -20.98 9.53 -9.65
N ASP A 442 -20.35 10.69 -9.44
CA ASP A 442 -19.84 11.16 -8.15
C ASP A 442 -20.76 10.85 -6.97
#